data_68576838190f887c89b1012cc0b21371
#
_entry.id   68576838190f887c89b1012cc0b21371
#
_cell.length_a   1.000
_cell.length_b   1.000
_cell.length_c   1.000
_cell.angle_alpha   90.00
_cell.angle_beta   90.00
_cell.angle_gamma   90.00
#
_symmetry.space_group_name_H-M   'P 1'
#
loop_
_entity.id
_entity.type
_entity.pdbx_description
1 polymer ?
#
loop_
_entity_poly.entity_id
_entity_poly.type
_entity_poly.pdbx_seq_one_letter_code
_entity_poly.pdbx_strand_id
1 'polypeptide(L)'
;MKELKSVAYEADDVLDDFQYEALRRESKIGKSTTRKAFSYITRHSPLLFRFEMSRKLKNVLKKINKLVMEMNMFGLESSVRREERQHLWRQTHSKLDETTQIFGRYDDKEKFVKLLLDQQDQRRVQVLPIIGMGGLGKTTLAKMVYNDKGVQQHFQLKMWHCVSDNFDSIALLKSIIELAVSGRCDMPDTIELLQKKLEQVIGKKRFMLVLDDVWNEDERKWEDVLKPLLCSVGGAGSVIVVTTRSQKVASIMQTLGPHKLGCLSEQDSWKLFAEKAYSNGVGQEQAELVSIGRRIVNKCRGLPLALKAMGGLLSSYQQVQEWKDIEENNIRCNVGGKDEIMSILKLSYIHLSSEMKQCFAFLAVFPKDYVMDKDKLIQLWMANGFIQEKGTMDLILRGEFIFDELVWRSFLQDKQEFRHNYGTQTYVTINCKMHDLMHDLAKDVTDECASVKELTQKKSLLKDVCHMQISEGELEQINGLCKGRTNIRTLLDPSASHKHFKELLQVSASLRALRCSSCSVVNCKAINANHLRYLELSDYNITKLPDSIC
;
A
#
# COMPACT_ATOMS: atom_id res chain seq x y z
N MET A 1 2.75 9.04 23.84
CA MET A 1 2.34 7.96 22.91
C MET A 1 3.53 7.16 22.39
N LYS A 2 4.62 7.75 21.84
CA LYS A 2 5.81 7.02 21.34
C LYS A 2 6.47 6.17 22.45
N GLU A 3 6.68 6.72 23.63
CA GLU A 3 7.26 5.98 24.77
C GLU A 3 6.38 4.81 25.21
N LEU A 4 5.04 4.98 25.21
CA LEU A 4 4.11 3.90 25.55
C LEU A 4 4.20 2.74 24.55
N LYS A 5 4.25 3.03 23.25
CA LYS A 5 4.46 2.01 22.22
C LYS A 5 5.82 1.31 22.37
N SER A 6 6.89 2.07 22.62
CA SER A 6 8.23 1.49 22.83
C SER A 6 8.24 0.51 24.01
N VAL A 7 7.59 0.87 25.12
CA VAL A 7 7.49 0.00 26.29
C VAL A 7 6.57 -1.20 26.03
N ALA A 8 5.48 -1.02 25.28
CA ALA A 8 4.63 -2.13 24.85
C ALA A 8 5.40 -3.12 23.97
N TYR A 9 6.23 -2.65 23.05
CA TYR A 9 7.10 -3.50 22.26
C TYR A 9 8.15 -4.25 23.08
N GLU A 10 8.76 -3.59 24.09
CA GLU A 10 9.68 -4.28 25.02
C GLU A 10 8.95 -5.37 25.84
N ALA A 11 7.70 -5.10 26.25
CA ALA A 11 6.89 -6.09 26.96
C ALA A 11 6.61 -7.32 26.08
N ASP A 12 6.25 -7.08 24.84
CA ASP A 12 5.93 -8.09 23.84
C ASP A 12 7.17 -8.95 23.50
N ASP A 13 8.35 -8.33 23.38
CA ASP A 13 9.62 -9.05 23.19
C ASP A 13 9.95 -9.97 24.40
N VAL A 14 9.64 -9.54 25.63
CA VAL A 14 9.81 -10.38 26.82
C VAL A 14 8.85 -11.58 26.80
N LEU A 15 7.60 -11.37 26.38
CA LEU A 15 6.63 -12.47 26.23
C LEU A 15 7.04 -13.45 25.13
N ASP A 16 7.56 -12.97 24.02
CA ASP A 16 8.10 -13.80 22.94
C ASP A 16 9.29 -14.65 23.44
N ASP A 17 10.21 -14.08 24.24
CA ASP A 17 11.31 -14.82 24.85
C ASP A 17 10.79 -15.98 25.74
N PHE A 18 9.70 -15.75 26.52
CA PHE A 18 9.06 -16.79 27.32
C PHE A 18 8.45 -17.89 26.46
N GLN A 19 7.72 -17.52 25.41
CA GLN A 19 7.05 -18.44 24.51
C GLN A 19 8.07 -19.30 23.75
N TYR A 20 9.12 -18.69 23.22
CA TYR A 20 10.24 -19.38 22.58
C TYR A 20 10.88 -20.41 23.50
N GLU A 21 11.18 -20.03 24.77
CA GLU A 21 11.82 -20.96 25.70
C GLU A 21 10.86 -22.09 26.14
N ALA A 22 9.53 -21.84 26.18
CA ALA A 22 8.53 -22.87 26.43
C ALA A 22 8.52 -23.93 25.31
N LEU A 23 8.41 -23.49 24.05
CA LEU A 23 8.45 -24.36 22.87
C LEU A 23 9.76 -25.14 22.78
N ARG A 24 10.90 -24.49 23.04
CA ARG A 24 12.21 -25.12 23.08
C ARG A 24 12.30 -26.23 24.12
N ARG A 25 11.60 -26.09 25.25
CA ARG A 25 11.57 -27.12 26.31
C ARG A 25 10.67 -28.29 25.91
N GLU A 26 9.52 -28.02 25.32
CA GLU A 26 8.63 -29.06 24.78
C GLU A 26 9.32 -29.91 23.74
N SER A 27 10.05 -29.33 22.81
CA SER A 27 10.79 -30.06 21.76
C SER A 27 11.92 -30.93 22.31
N LYS A 28 12.35 -30.73 23.59
CA LYS A 28 13.39 -31.50 24.27
C LYS A 28 12.85 -32.57 25.21
N ILE A 29 11.52 -32.63 25.41
CA ILE A 29 10.87 -33.69 26.22
C ILE A 29 10.92 -34.98 25.40
N GLY A 30 11.93 -35.82 25.64
CA GLY A 30 12.17 -37.08 24.95
C GLY A 30 13.65 -37.43 24.73
N LYS A 31 14.56 -36.49 25.01
CA LYS A 31 16.01 -36.71 24.89
C LYS A 31 16.66 -37.03 26.26
N SER A 32 17.58 -38.00 26.24
CA SER A 32 18.32 -38.63 27.35
C SER A 32 18.64 -37.77 28.58
N THR A 33 18.57 -38.39 29.77
CA THR A 33 18.82 -37.77 31.11
C THR A 33 20.18 -37.11 31.28
N THR A 34 21.21 -37.55 30.60
CA THR A 34 22.57 -36.96 30.64
C THR A 34 22.65 -35.56 30.02
N ARG A 35 21.86 -35.29 28.96
CA ARG A 35 21.77 -33.93 28.37
C ARG A 35 21.00 -32.95 29.27
N LYS A 36 20.12 -33.41 30.16
CA LYS A 36 19.39 -32.55 31.11
C LYS A 36 20.34 -31.94 32.13
N ALA A 37 21.29 -32.71 32.67
CA ALA A 37 22.26 -32.23 33.66
C ALA A 37 23.21 -31.14 33.07
N PHE A 38 23.68 -31.32 31.83
CA PHE A 38 24.51 -30.33 31.13
C PHE A 38 23.77 -28.98 30.85
N SER A 39 22.45 -29.01 30.68
CA SER A 39 21.66 -27.79 30.39
C SER A 39 21.56 -26.84 31.58
N TYR A 40 21.78 -27.32 32.79
CA TYR A 40 21.79 -26.49 34.01
C TYR A 40 23.07 -25.68 34.20
N ILE A 41 24.17 -26.06 33.56
CA ILE A 41 25.50 -25.44 33.72
C ILE A 41 25.85 -24.49 32.54
N THR A 42 25.08 -24.53 31.46
CA THR A 42 25.31 -23.71 30.26
C THR A 42 24.55 -22.38 30.29
N ARG A 43 24.90 -21.47 29.36
CA ARG A 43 24.19 -20.20 29.14
C ARG A 43 22.66 -20.31 28.97
N HIS A 44 22.14 -21.53 28.82
CA HIS A 44 20.73 -21.90 28.71
C HIS A 44 20.15 -22.50 30.00
N SER A 45 20.76 -22.22 31.16
CA SER A 45 20.26 -22.66 32.45
C SER A 45 18.86 -22.10 32.72
N PRO A 46 17.88 -22.96 33.12
CA PRO A 46 16.54 -22.51 33.51
C PRO A 46 16.52 -21.44 34.59
N LEU A 47 17.50 -21.49 35.49
CA LEU A 47 17.62 -20.50 36.60
C LEU A 47 18.14 -19.16 36.08
N LEU A 48 19.15 -19.17 35.22
CA LEU A 48 19.67 -17.94 34.59
C LEU A 48 18.61 -17.28 33.72
N PHE A 49 17.88 -18.05 32.92
CA PHE A 49 16.76 -17.56 32.13
C PHE A 49 15.69 -16.91 32.99
N ARG A 50 15.24 -17.59 34.08
CA ARG A 50 14.25 -17.02 34.99
C ARG A 50 14.73 -15.73 35.65
N PHE A 51 15.99 -15.66 36.01
CA PHE A 51 16.58 -14.46 36.63
C PHE A 51 16.62 -13.30 35.60
N GLU A 52 17.09 -13.57 34.39
CA GLU A 52 17.14 -12.58 33.33
C GLU A 52 15.75 -12.05 32.94
N MET A 53 14.78 -12.96 32.78
CA MET A 53 13.40 -12.60 32.47
C MET A 53 12.74 -11.83 33.60
N SER A 54 12.97 -12.21 34.87
CA SER A 54 12.47 -11.46 36.02
C SER A 54 13.01 -10.03 36.03
N ARG A 55 14.29 -9.85 35.70
CA ARG A 55 14.90 -8.52 35.59
C ARG A 55 14.31 -7.69 34.44
N LYS A 56 14.15 -8.30 33.24
CA LYS A 56 13.51 -7.65 32.08
C LYS A 56 12.08 -7.22 32.41
N LEU A 57 11.30 -8.14 32.98
CA LEU A 57 9.90 -7.88 33.37
C LEU A 57 9.78 -6.76 34.41
N LYS A 58 10.62 -6.76 35.45
CA LYS A 58 10.64 -5.68 36.44
C LYS A 58 10.95 -4.33 35.80
N ASN A 59 11.89 -4.28 34.84
CA ASN A 59 12.23 -3.04 34.17
C ASN A 59 11.06 -2.54 33.31
N VAL A 60 10.40 -3.42 32.57
CA VAL A 60 9.21 -3.10 31.75
C VAL A 60 8.08 -2.58 32.65
N LEU A 61 7.76 -3.29 33.76
CA LEU A 61 6.74 -2.87 34.72
C LEU A 61 7.04 -1.50 35.32
N LYS A 62 8.32 -1.22 35.65
CA LYS A 62 8.73 0.10 36.15
C LYS A 62 8.49 1.20 35.13
N LYS A 63 8.79 0.94 33.84
CA LYS A 63 8.52 1.90 32.76
C LYS A 63 7.02 2.10 32.57
N ILE A 64 6.22 1.03 32.54
CA ILE A 64 4.76 1.10 32.45
C ILE A 64 4.17 1.93 33.59
N ASN A 65 4.55 1.63 34.85
CA ASN A 65 4.04 2.37 36.00
C ASN A 65 4.38 3.86 35.94
N LYS A 66 5.61 4.20 35.52
CA LYS A 66 5.99 5.60 35.30
C LYS A 66 5.08 6.29 34.26
N LEU A 67 4.86 5.65 33.13
CA LEU A 67 4.00 6.19 32.05
C LEU A 67 2.54 6.31 32.48
N VAL A 68 2.02 5.33 33.24
CA VAL A 68 0.65 5.38 33.80
C VAL A 68 0.50 6.56 34.78
N MET A 69 1.50 6.81 35.64
CA MET A 69 1.48 7.98 36.50
C MET A 69 1.47 9.29 35.70
N GLU A 70 2.30 9.40 34.67
CA GLU A 70 2.34 10.57 33.80
C GLU A 70 1.00 10.74 33.03
N MET A 71 0.40 9.67 32.51
CA MET A 71 -0.91 9.72 31.83
C MET A 71 -2.03 10.19 32.76
N ASN A 72 -2.05 9.70 34.03
CA ASN A 72 -3.03 10.13 35.00
C ASN A 72 -2.87 11.62 35.38
N MET A 73 -1.64 12.13 35.43
CA MET A 73 -1.38 13.57 35.63
C MET A 73 -1.90 14.44 34.48
N PHE A 74 -1.99 13.89 33.24
CA PHE A 74 -2.53 14.59 32.06
C PHE A 74 -4.03 14.37 31.84
N GLY A 75 -4.74 13.65 32.75
CA GLY A 75 -6.19 13.43 32.66
C GLY A 75 -6.64 12.60 31.44
N LEU A 76 -5.78 11.72 30.94
CA LEU A 76 -6.09 10.84 29.81
C LEU A 76 -6.88 9.62 30.28
N GLU A 77 -8.20 9.62 30.10
CA GLU A 77 -9.08 8.49 30.39
C GLU A 77 -9.19 7.52 29.21
N SER A 78 -9.35 6.21 29.52
CA SER A 78 -9.59 5.18 28.53
C SER A 78 -11.04 5.21 28.04
N SER A 79 -11.27 5.47 26.75
CA SER A 79 -12.60 5.36 26.14
C SER A 79 -12.94 3.90 25.80
N VAL A 80 -14.03 3.39 26.35
CA VAL A 80 -14.58 2.05 26.06
C VAL A 80 -15.28 2.07 24.70
N ARG A 81 -14.97 1.08 23.85
CA ARG A 81 -15.44 0.98 22.45
C ARG A 81 -16.73 0.14 22.32
N ARG A 82 -17.54 0.54 21.31
CA ARG A 82 -18.71 -0.21 20.82
C ARG A 82 -18.28 -1.29 19.80
N GLU A 83 -19.07 -2.38 19.74
CA GLU A 83 -18.89 -3.53 18.85
C GLU A 83 -19.16 -3.18 17.36
N GLU A 84 -18.31 -3.72 16.47
CA GLU A 84 -18.41 -3.56 15.01
C GLU A 84 -19.34 -4.62 14.40
N ARG A 85 -20.15 -4.22 13.42
CA ARG A 85 -21.06 -5.11 12.66
C ARG A 85 -20.44 -5.54 11.35
N GLN A 86 -20.75 -6.76 10.89
CA GLN A 86 -20.24 -7.38 9.66
C GLN A 86 -21.00 -6.90 8.42
N HIS A 87 -20.29 -6.63 7.32
CA HIS A 87 -20.85 -6.24 6.02
C HIS A 87 -20.54 -7.26 4.91
N LEU A 88 -21.46 -7.40 3.94
CA LEU A 88 -21.39 -8.33 2.82
C LEU A 88 -20.68 -7.71 1.58
N TRP A 89 -20.03 -8.53 0.78
CA TRP A 89 -18.98 -8.23 -0.22
C TRP A 89 -19.38 -7.92 -1.65
N ARG A 90 -18.59 -7.08 -2.37
CA ARG A 90 -18.50 -7.02 -3.84
C ARG A 90 -17.06 -6.80 -4.29
N GLN A 91 -16.66 -7.46 -5.40
CA GLN A 91 -15.30 -7.49 -5.98
C GLN A 91 -15.16 -6.51 -7.17
N THR A 92 -13.96 -5.92 -7.40
CA THR A 92 -13.66 -5.06 -8.56
C THR A 92 -12.39 -5.48 -9.31
N HIS A 93 -12.42 -5.49 -10.66
CA HIS A 93 -11.31 -5.85 -11.55
C HIS A 93 -10.71 -4.64 -12.29
N SER A 94 -9.47 -4.78 -12.86
CA SER A 94 -8.80 -3.78 -13.70
C SER A 94 -9.55 -3.44 -15.01
N LYS A 95 -10.39 -4.34 -15.51
CA LYS A 95 -11.52 -4.00 -16.37
C LYS A 95 -12.49 -3.22 -15.49
N LEU A 96 -13.04 -2.12 -15.99
CA LEU A 96 -14.21 -1.51 -15.36
C LEU A 96 -15.20 -2.63 -15.08
N ASP A 97 -15.42 -2.91 -13.81
CA ASP A 97 -16.42 -3.87 -13.39
C ASP A 97 -17.77 -3.31 -13.87
N GLU A 98 -18.50 -4.06 -14.69
CA GLU A 98 -19.83 -3.67 -15.18
C GLU A 98 -20.79 -3.37 -14.01
N THR A 99 -20.46 -3.84 -12.80
CA THR A 99 -21.23 -3.61 -11.58
C THR A 99 -20.86 -2.31 -10.84
N THR A 100 -19.70 -1.67 -11.14
CA THR A 100 -19.30 -0.43 -10.47
C THR A 100 -19.95 0.77 -11.14
N GLN A 101 -20.93 1.36 -10.49
CA GLN A 101 -21.59 2.56 -10.97
C GLN A 101 -20.65 3.76 -10.85
N ILE A 102 -20.35 4.42 -11.98
CA ILE A 102 -19.51 5.62 -12.04
C ILE A 102 -20.41 6.82 -12.21
N PHE A 103 -20.25 7.80 -11.34
CA PHE A 103 -21.05 9.02 -11.33
C PHE A 103 -20.29 10.21 -11.91
N GLY A 104 -20.99 11.06 -12.69
CA GLY A 104 -20.55 12.37 -13.10
C GLY A 104 -19.32 12.42 -14.02
N ARG A 105 -19.05 11.35 -14.80
CA ARG A 105 -17.89 11.29 -15.71
C ARG A 105 -18.28 10.97 -17.17
N TYR A 106 -19.55 10.85 -17.45
CA TYR A 106 -20.02 10.48 -18.79
C TYR A 106 -19.76 11.60 -19.81
N ASP A 107 -20.01 12.85 -19.47
CA ASP A 107 -19.76 14.00 -20.35
C ASP A 107 -18.25 14.17 -20.63
N ASP A 108 -17.41 14.00 -19.60
CA ASP A 108 -15.96 14.00 -19.76
C ASP A 108 -15.50 12.87 -20.68
N LYS A 109 -16.07 11.66 -20.49
CA LYS A 109 -15.80 10.49 -21.34
C LYS A 109 -16.17 10.75 -22.79
N GLU A 110 -17.38 11.24 -23.06
CA GLU A 110 -17.84 11.51 -24.43
C GLU A 110 -16.97 12.53 -25.15
N LYS A 111 -16.65 13.65 -24.48
CA LYS A 111 -15.73 14.66 -25.01
C LYS A 111 -14.37 14.07 -25.34
N PHE A 112 -13.84 13.24 -24.43
CA PHE A 112 -12.51 12.65 -24.57
C PHE A 112 -12.49 11.60 -25.68
N VAL A 113 -13.50 10.71 -25.76
CA VAL A 113 -13.64 9.72 -26.83
C VAL A 113 -13.75 10.42 -28.18
N LYS A 114 -14.54 11.48 -28.30
CA LYS A 114 -14.64 12.26 -29.53
C LYS A 114 -13.28 12.83 -29.94
N LEU A 115 -12.53 13.43 -29.02
CA LEU A 115 -11.18 13.93 -29.29
C LEU A 115 -10.23 12.83 -29.79
N LEU A 116 -10.32 11.61 -29.25
CA LEU A 116 -9.49 10.47 -29.69
C LEU A 116 -9.84 9.97 -31.08
N LEU A 117 -11.13 9.92 -31.41
CA LEU A 117 -11.61 9.42 -32.69
C LEU A 117 -11.42 10.43 -33.82
N ASP A 118 -11.44 11.73 -33.52
CA ASP A 118 -11.23 12.82 -34.50
C ASP A 118 -9.76 12.94 -34.98
N GLN A 119 -8.81 12.19 -34.37
CA GLN A 119 -7.37 12.24 -34.72
C GLN A 119 -6.99 11.36 -35.93
N GLN A 120 -7.94 10.93 -36.74
CA GLN A 120 -7.72 9.93 -37.82
C GLN A 120 -6.65 10.33 -38.85
N ASP A 121 -6.54 11.62 -39.19
CA ASP A 121 -5.67 12.12 -40.24
C ASP A 121 -4.31 12.66 -39.72
N GLN A 122 -4.05 12.58 -38.43
CA GLN A 122 -2.79 13.06 -37.85
C GLN A 122 -1.64 12.09 -38.15
N ARG A 123 -0.64 12.55 -38.90
CA ARG A 123 0.56 11.76 -39.23
C ARG A 123 1.52 11.56 -38.04
N ARG A 124 1.38 12.37 -36.97
CA ARG A 124 2.20 12.30 -35.77
C ARG A 124 1.40 11.71 -34.61
N VAL A 125 2.06 10.97 -33.75
CA VAL A 125 1.49 10.52 -32.48
C VAL A 125 1.08 11.72 -31.63
N GLN A 126 -0.17 11.75 -31.20
CA GLN A 126 -0.69 12.82 -30.36
C GLN A 126 -0.60 12.45 -28.88
N VAL A 127 -0.34 13.43 -28.03
CA VAL A 127 -0.30 13.25 -26.57
C VAL A 127 -1.38 14.12 -25.94
N LEU A 128 -2.30 13.46 -25.23
CA LEU A 128 -3.46 14.09 -24.60
C LEU A 128 -3.41 13.89 -23.07
N PRO A 129 -3.01 14.91 -22.29
CA PRO A 129 -2.99 14.83 -20.84
C PRO A 129 -4.37 15.01 -20.21
N ILE A 130 -4.65 14.22 -19.16
CA ILE A 130 -5.75 14.41 -18.19
C ILE A 130 -5.14 14.98 -16.92
N ILE A 131 -5.48 16.20 -16.57
CA ILE A 131 -4.92 16.90 -15.40
C ILE A 131 -5.99 17.06 -14.32
N GLY A 132 -5.58 16.95 -13.07
CA GLY A 132 -6.43 17.27 -11.92
C GLY A 132 -5.82 16.82 -10.60
N MET A 133 -6.38 17.28 -9.49
CA MET A 133 -5.93 16.89 -8.14
C MET A 133 -6.00 15.37 -7.92
N GLY A 134 -5.28 14.87 -6.92
CA GLY A 134 -5.41 13.50 -6.44
C GLY A 134 -6.86 13.18 -6.04
N GLY A 135 -7.32 11.95 -6.33
CA GLY A 135 -8.67 11.52 -5.95
C GLY A 135 -9.82 12.04 -6.80
N LEU A 136 -9.58 12.87 -7.83
CA LEU A 136 -10.62 13.35 -8.76
C LEU A 136 -11.16 12.27 -9.70
N GLY A 137 -10.45 11.15 -9.87
CA GLY A 137 -10.87 10.06 -10.76
C GLY A 137 -10.30 10.15 -12.18
N LYS A 138 -9.09 10.72 -12.36
CA LYS A 138 -8.36 10.76 -13.63
C LYS A 138 -8.15 9.37 -14.22
N THR A 139 -7.62 8.45 -13.41
CA THR A 139 -7.46 7.04 -13.75
C THR A 139 -8.79 6.38 -14.09
N THR A 140 -9.87 6.71 -13.37
CA THR A 140 -11.22 6.21 -13.67
C THR A 140 -11.69 6.67 -15.04
N LEU A 141 -11.53 7.96 -15.38
CA LEU A 141 -11.85 8.48 -16.71
C LEU A 141 -11.02 7.80 -17.79
N ALA A 142 -9.72 7.66 -17.60
CA ALA A 142 -8.84 6.96 -18.54
C ALA A 142 -9.26 5.50 -18.73
N LYS A 143 -9.66 4.77 -17.67
CA LYS A 143 -10.21 3.41 -17.76
C LYS A 143 -11.54 3.36 -18.53
N MET A 144 -12.46 4.32 -18.29
CA MET A 144 -13.72 4.42 -19.03
C MET A 144 -13.49 4.60 -20.53
N VAL A 145 -12.55 5.45 -20.90
CA VAL A 145 -12.18 5.71 -22.30
C VAL A 145 -11.48 4.50 -22.90
N TYR A 146 -10.52 3.91 -22.21
CA TYR A 146 -9.78 2.72 -22.66
C TYR A 146 -10.70 1.52 -22.96
N ASN A 147 -11.79 1.35 -22.18
CA ASN A 147 -12.76 0.28 -22.35
C ASN A 147 -13.97 0.67 -23.21
N ASP A 148 -14.00 1.87 -23.78
CA ASP A 148 -15.07 2.29 -24.69
C ASP A 148 -15.07 1.47 -25.98
N LYS A 149 -16.27 1.05 -26.43
CA LYS A 149 -16.42 0.19 -27.63
C LYS A 149 -15.88 0.85 -28.91
N GLY A 150 -16.12 2.14 -29.09
CA GLY A 150 -15.62 2.90 -30.23
C GLY A 150 -14.09 2.97 -30.24
N VAL A 151 -13.49 3.23 -29.06
CA VAL A 151 -12.04 3.25 -28.87
C VAL A 151 -11.43 1.87 -29.09
N GLN A 152 -12.10 0.80 -28.63
CA GLN A 152 -11.63 -0.58 -28.85
C GLN A 152 -11.58 -0.97 -30.34
N GLN A 153 -12.54 -0.50 -31.12
CA GLN A 153 -12.59 -0.78 -32.56
C GLN A 153 -11.63 0.11 -33.37
N HIS A 154 -11.33 1.30 -32.86
CA HIS A 154 -10.51 2.29 -33.55
C HIS A 154 -9.00 1.99 -33.48
N PHE A 155 -8.49 1.53 -32.34
CA PHE A 155 -7.07 1.25 -32.14
C PHE A 155 -6.75 -0.23 -32.32
N GLN A 156 -5.77 -0.53 -33.17
CA GLN A 156 -5.30 -1.90 -33.41
C GLN A 156 -4.51 -2.48 -32.24
N LEU A 157 -3.87 -1.60 -31.47
CA LEU A 157 -3.09 -1.95 -30.31
C LEU A 157 -3.41 -1.01 -29.15
N LYS A 158 -3.70 -1.58 -27.98
CA LYS A 158 -3.97 -0.79 -26.77
C LYS A 158 -3.07 -1.26 -25.65
N MET A 159 -2.38 -0.33 -25.01
CA MET A 159 -1.43 -0.59 -23.97
C MET A 159 -1.73 0.30 -22.76
N TRP A 160 -1.55 -0.24 -21.56
CA TRP A 160 -1.72 0.50 -20.32
C TRP A 160 -0.53 0.29 -19.41
N HIS A 161 0.14 1.36 -19.02
CA HIS A 161 1.27 1.33 -18.08
C HIS A 161 1.09 2.36 -16.98
N CYS A 162 1.26 1.94 -15.71
CA CYS A 162 1.35 2.85 -14.56
C CYS A 162 2.81 3.27 -14.40
N VAL A 163 3.08 4.57 -14.43
CA VAL A 163 4.44 5.10 -14.34
C VAL A 163 4.82 5.27 -12.88
N SER A 164 5.89 4.59 -12.45
CA SER A 164 6.43 4.72 -11.09
C SER A 164 7.14 6.06 -10.86
N ASP A 165 7.33 6.45 -9.59
CA ASP A 165 8.07 7.66 -9.18
C ASP A 165 9.50 7.71 -9.78
N ASN A 166 10.11 6.55 -10.02
CA ASN A 166 11.41 6.43 -10.65
C ASN A 166 11.24 6.25 -12.16
N PHE A 167 11.07 7.38 -12.89
CA PHE A 167 10.91 7.37 -14.34
C PHE A 167 12.21 6.93 -15.02
N ASP A 168 12.25 5.68 -15.45
CA ASP A 168 13.32 5.09 -16.25
C ASP A 168 12.83 4.84 -17.68
N SER A 169 13.43 5.54 -18.65
CA SER A 169 13.03 5.47 -20.06
C SER A 169 13.25 4.08 -20.67
N ILE A 170 14.31 3.37 -20.25
CA ILE A 170 14.61 2.02 -20.76
C ILE A 170 13.63 1.01 -20.20
N ALA A 171 13.37 1.05 -18.89
CA ALA A 171 12.39 0.19 -18.25
C ALA A 171 10.98 0.42 -18.80
N LEU A 172 10.61 1.66 -19.08
CA LEU A 172 9.34 2.00 -19.71
C LEU A 172 9.22 1.47 -21.13
N LEU A 173 10.28 1.60 -21.95
CA LEU A 173 10.32 1.03 -23.32
C LEU A 173 10.18 -0.49 -23.31
N LYS A 174 10.88 -1.18 -22.42
CA LYS A 174 10.73 -2.64 -22.25
C LYS A 174 9.30 -3.01 -21.90
N SER A 175 8.70 -2.31 -20.95
CA SER A 175 7.31 -2.54 -20.54
C SER A 175 6.33 -2.31 -21.70
N ILE A 176 6.52 -1.26 -22.52
CA ILE A 176 5.68 -1.02 -23.71
C ILE A 176 5.82 -2.18 -24.72
N ILE A 177 7.05 -2.67 -24.93
CA ILE A 177 7.29 -3.83 -25.80
C ILE A 177 6.58 -5.08 -25.26
N GLU A 178 6.70 -5.36 -23.96
CA GLU A 178 6.05 -6.49 -23.28
C GLU A 178 4.52 -6.43 -23.41
N LEU A 179 3.93 -5.27 -23.19
CA LEU A 179 2.50 -5.05 -23.36
C LEU A 179 2.04 -5.27 -24.81
N ALA A 180 2.86 -4.85 -25.79
CA ALA A 180 2.54 -4.98 -27.20
C ALA A 180 2.66 -6.44 -27.70
N VAL A 181 3.56 -7.26 -27.12
CA VAL A 181 3.78 -8.67 -27.48
C VAL A 181 2.95 -9.61 -26.61
N SER A 182 2.42 -9.14 -25.46
CA SER A 182 1.86 -9.97 -24.39
C SER A 182 2.84 -11.03 -23.86
N GLY A 183 4.12 -10.68 -23.75
CA GLY A 183 5.21 -11.56 -23.32
C GLY A 183 6.40 -10.80 -22.77
N ARG A 184 7.38 -11.50 -22.19
CA ARG A 184 8.59 -10.88 -21.60
C ARG A 184 9.52 -10.29 -22.66
N CYS A 185 10.20 -9.20 -22.32
CA CYS A 185 11.23 -8.55 -23.12
C CYS A 185 12.62 -8.82 -22.55
N ASP A 186 13.26 -9.91 -22.96
CA ASP A 186 14.61 -10.30 -22.52
C ASP A 186 15.73 -9.59 -23.32
N MET A 187 15.45 -8.38 -23.82
CA MET A 187 16.42 -7.60 -24.62
C MET A 187 17.41 -6.86 -23.71
N PRO A 188 18.70 -6.70 -24.16
CA PRO A 188 19.67 -5.85 -23.48
C PRO A 188 19.19 -4.40 -23.37
N ASP A 189 19.75 -3.64 -22.41
CA ASP A 189 19.43 -2.23 -22.14
C ASP A 189 20.02 -1.25 -23.19
N THR A 190 20.00 -1.64 -24.45
CA THR A 190 20.52 -0.85 -25.57
C THR A 190 19.35 -0.21 -26.32
N ILE A 191 19.29 1.11 -26.34
CA ILE A 191 18.19 1.89 -26.96
C ILE A 191 17.95 1.48 -28.41
N GLU A 192 18.99 1.28 -29.21
CA GLU A 192 18.92 0.89 -30.61
C GLU A 192 18.25 -0.48 -30.82
N LEU A 193 18.54 -1.45 -29.94
CA LEU A 193 17.92 -2.77 -30.02
C LEU A 193 16.46 -2.72 -29.59
N LEU A 194 16.16 -1.95 -28.55
CA LEU A 194 14.78 -1.73 -28.09
C LEU A 194 13.96 -0.99 -29.15
N GLN A 195 14.54 -0.01 -29.85
CA GLN A 195 13.89 0.68 -30.96
C GLN A 195 13.54 -0.28 -32.10
N LYS A 196 14.47 -1.10 -32.56
CA LYS A 196 14.22 -2.10 -33.61
C LYS A 196 13.12 -3.08 -33.19
N LYS A 197 13.13 -3.50 -31.93
CA LYS A 197 12.08 -4.39 -31.39
C LYS A 197 10.73 -3.69 -31.36
N LEU A 198 10.68 -2.43 -30.93
CA LEU A 198 9.47 -1.61 -30.89
C LEU A 198 8.88 -1.44 -32.29
N GLU A 199 9.73 -1.17 -33.31
CA GLU A 199 9.33 -1.09 -34.74
C GLU A 199 8.73 -2.40 -35.25
N GLN A 200 9.33 -3.54 -34.88
CA GLN A 200 8.79 -4.86 -35.28
C GLN A 200 7.42 -5.14 -34.66
N VAL A 201 7.21 -4.74 -33.42
CA VAL A 201 6.00 -5.09 -32.66
C VAL A 201 4.85 -4.14 -32.95
N ILE A 202 5.12 -2.84 -32.97
CA ILE A 202 4.11 -1.81 -33.26
C ILE A 202 3.85 -1.72 -34.77
N GLY A 203 4.92 -1.76 -35.61
CA GLY A 203 4.79 -1.95 -37.07
C GLY A 203 3.85 -0.97 -37.77
N LYS A 204 3.89 0.30 -37.41
CA LYS A 204 2.97 1.35 -37.93
C LYS A 204 1.48 1.12 -37.64
N LYS A 205 1.17 0.25 -36.64
CA LYS A 205 -0.21 0.08 -36.18
C LYS A 205 -0.67 1.35 -35.50
N ARG A 206 -1.96 1.66 -35.62
CA ARG A 206 -2.60 2.70 -34.81
C ARG A 206 -2.72 2.20 -33.40
N PHE A 207 -2.03 2.85 -32.45
CA PHE A 207 -2.04 2.45 -31.06
C PHE A 207 -2.61 3.52 -30.13
N MET A 208 -3.17 3.07 -29.01
CA MET A 208 -3.46 3.88 -27.84
C MET A 208 -2.57 3.39 -26.68
N LEU A 209 -1.75 4.29 -26.15
CA LEU A 209 -0.94 4.04 -24.96
C LEU A 209 -1.44 4.92 -23.82
N VAL A 210 -1.81 4.33 -22.69
CA VAL A 210 -2.11 5.07 -21.47
C VAL A 210 -0.91 5.02 -20.55
N LEU A 211 -0.39 6.20 -20.19
CA LEU A 211 0.63 6.40 -19.15
C LEU A 211 -0.08 7.00 -17.94
N ASP A 212 -0.36 6.15 -16.94
CA ASP A 212 -1.13 6.56 -15.77
C ASP A 212 -0.21 7.05 -14.65
N ASP A 213 -0.62 8.14 -14.01
CA ASP A 213 0.00 8.83 -12.86
C ASP A 213 1.48 9.25 -13.07
N VAL A 214 1.73 10.01 -14.14
CA VAL A 214 3.07 10.51 -14.49
C VAL A 214 3.49 11.69 -13.63
N TRP A 215 4.67 11.60 -13.00
CA TRP A 215 5.23 12.60 -12.09
C TRP A 215 6.53 13.26 -12.58
N ASN A 216 7.18 12.67 -13.58
CA ASN A 216 8.50 13.11 -14.04
C ASN A 216 8.45 14.48 -14.72
N GLU A 217 9.14 15.46 -14.14
CA GLU A 217 9.27 16.82 -14.66
C GLU A 217 10.58 17.05 -15.44
N ASP A 218 11.37 16.01 -15.68
CA ASP A 218 12.57 16.08 -16.54
C ASP A 218 12.18 15.97 -18.01
N GLU A 219 12.15 17.12 -18.70
CA GLU A 219 11.78 17.24 -20.09
C GLU A 219 12.65 16.39 -21.01
N ARG A 220 13.97 16.27 -20.73
CA ARG A 220 14.92 15.52 -21.55
C ARG A 220 14.57 14.04 -21.67
N LYS A 221 14.13 13.42 -20.60
CA LYS A 221 13.74 12.00 -20.60
C LYS A 221 12.56 11.72 -21.52
N TRP A 222 11.67 12.70 -21.69
CA TRP A 222 10.52 12.61 -22.59
C TRP A 222 10.88 13.02 -24.02
N GLU A 223 11.39 14.25 -24.21
CA GLU A 223 11.63 14.85 -25.54
C GLU A 223 12.77 14.20 -26.30
N ASP A 224 13.87 13.81 -25.60
CA ASP A 224 15.08 13.29 -26.28
C ASP A 224 15.03 11.77 -26.47
N VAL A 225 14.26 11.03 -25.67
CA VAL A 225 14.27 9.56 -25.70
C VAL A 225 12.92 8.96 -26.10
N LEU A 226 11.88 9.15 -25.28
CA LEU A 226 10.63 8.42 -25.45
C LEU A 226 9.77 8.92 -26.61
N LYS A 227 9.58 10.21 -26.72
CA LYS A 227 8.72 10.81 -27.75
C LYS A 227 9.23 10.53 -29.17
N PRO A 228 10.53 10.72 -29.51
CA PRO A 228 11.03 10.38 -30.84
C PRO A 228 10.83 8.92 -31.19
N LEU A 229 11.09 8.00 -30.26
CA LEU A 229 10.94 6.57 -30.47
C LEU A 229 9.48 6.18 -30.72
N LEU A 230 8.55 6.64 -29.89
CA LEU A 230 7.13 6.35 -30.04
C LEU A 230 6.54 6.99 -31.30
N CYS A 231 6.98 8.22 -31.64
CA CYS A 231 6.55 8.91 -32.85
C CYS A 231 7.09 8.26 -34.16
N SER A 232 8.27 7.63 -34.11
CA SER A 232 8.84 6.98 -35.30
C SER A 232 8.13 5.69 -35.67
N VAL A 233 7.56 4.97 -34.72
CA VAL A 233 6.94 3.65 -34.92
C VAL A 233 5.41 3.69 -35.04
N GLY A 234 4.78 4.73 -34.52
CA GLY A 234 3.32 4.85 -34.49
C GLY A 234 2.68 5.04 -35.84
N GLY A 235 1.58 4.33 -36.12
CA GLY A 235 0.71 4.58 -37.26
C GLY A 235 -0.06 5.90 -37.10
N ALA A 236 -0.57 6.43 -38.25
CA ALA A 236 -1.38 7.63 -38.25
C ALA A 236 -2.59 7.52 -37.29
N GLY A 237 -2.87 8.57 -36.55
CA GLY A 237 -3.93 8.59 -35.53
C GLY A 237 -3.60 7.85 -34.23
N SER A 238 -2.34 7.48 -33.99
CA SER A 238 -1.93 6.94 -32.69
C SER A 238 -1.95 8.02 -31.60
N VAL A 239 -2.37 7.63 -30.38
CA VAL A 239 -2.53 8.57 -29.26
C VAL A 239 -1.89 8.01 -27.98
N ILE A 240 -1.24 8.90 -27.23
CA ILE A 240 -0.77 8.66 -25.87
C ILE A 240 -1.65 9.47 -24.93
N VAL A 241 -2.34 8.80 -24.01
CA VAL A 241 -3.10 9.42 -22.93
C VAL A 241 -2.25 9.43 -21.69
N VAL A 242 -2.09 10.60 -21.07
CA VAL A 242 -1.27 10.77 -19.88
C VAL A 242 -2.16 11.24 -18.74
N THR A 243 -2.17 10.58 -17.60
CA THR A 243 -2.79 11.15 -16.40
C THR A 243 -1.72 11.72 -15.49
N THR A 244 -1.93 12.93 -14.98
CA THR A 244 -0.98 13.60 -14.08
C THR A 244 -1.67 14.60 -13.16
N ARG A 245 -1.01 14.91 -12.04
CA ARG A 245 -1.39 16.00 -11.13
C ARG A 245 -0.61 17.29 -11.40
N SER A 246 0.53 17.17 -12.10
CA SER A 246 1.42 18.29 -12.38
C SER A 246 1.04 18.99 -13.69
N GLN A 247 0.75 20.29 -13.60
CA GLN A 247 0.55 21.14 -14.77
C GLN A 247 1.83 21.19 -15.63
N LYS A 248 3.00 21.12 -15.00
CA LYS A 248 4.30 21.15 -15.68
C LYS A 248 4.52 19.89 -16.51
N VAL A 249 4.25 18.69 -15.94
CA VAL A 249 4.31 17.42 -16.68
C VAL A 249 3.41 17.47 -17.91
N ALA A 250 2.17 17.93 -17.74
CA ALA A 250 1.26 18.06 -18.85
C ALA A 250 1.76 19.01 -19.92
N SER A 251 2.33 20.16 -19.55
CA SER A 251 2.90 21.13 -20.49
C SER A 251 4.10 20.58 -21.26
N ILE A 252 4.93 19.74 -20.62
CA ILE A 252 6.06 19.06 -21.27
C ILE A 252 5.59 18.01 -22.28
N MET A 253 4.60 17.19 -21.92
CA MET A 253 4.23 16.02 -22.71
C MET A 253 3.19 16.29 -23.80
N GLN A 254 2.36 17.32 -23.64
CA GLN A 254 1.20 17.58 -24.50
C GLN A 254 1.56 17.91 -25.95
N THR A 255 0.77 17.38 -26.86
CA THR A 255 0.66 17.88 -28.25
C THR A 255 -0.74 18.43 -28.51
N LEU A 256 -1.71 17.98 -27.76
CA LEU A 256 -3.08 18.49 -27.70
C LEU A 256 -3.32 19.18 -26.36
N GLY A 257 -4.24 20.15 -26.34
CA GLY A 257 -4.59 20.85 -25.11
C GLY A 257 -5.04 19.88 -24.01
N PRO A 258 -4.61 20.08 -22.75
CA PRO A 258 -4.89 19.13 -21.68
C PRO A 258 -6.36 19.17 -21.28
N HIS A 259 -6.94 17.99 -21.01
CA HIS A 259 -8.26 17.86 -20.41
C HIS A 259 -8.17 18.11 -18.90
N LYS A 260 -8.71 19.24 -18.44
CA LYS A 260 -8.76 19.58 -17.01
C LYS A 260 -9.97 18.94 -16.37
N LEU A 261 -9.74 17.90 -15.56
CA LEU A 261 -10.81 17.21 -14.85
C LEU A 261 -11.27 18.03 -13.64
N GLY A 262 -12.57 18.34 -13.60
CA GLY A 262 -13.21 19.10 -12.52
C GLY A 262 -13.71 18.19 -11.39
N CYS A 263 -14.16 18.82 -10.29
CA CYS A 263 -14.91 18.14 -9.24
C CYS A 263 -16.27 17.64 -9.76
N LEU A 264 -16.87 16.68 -9.07
CA LEU A 264 -18.22 16.22 -9.38
C LEU A 264 -19.26 17.33 -9.13
N SER A 265 -20.36 17.30 -9.88
CA SER A 265 -21.54 18.11 -9.59
C SER A 265 -22.10 17.80 -8.20
N GLU A 266 -22.87 18.68 -7.61
CA GLU A 266 -23.53 18.43 -6.33
C GLU A 266 -24.44 17.18 -6.40
N GLN A 267 -25.15 17.01 -7.51
CA GLN A 267 -26.04 15.86 -7.71
C GLN A 267 -25.26 14.54 -7.78
N ASP A 268 -24.17 14.50 -8.54
CA ASP A 268 -23.35 13.29 -8.68
C ASP A 268 -22.55 13.00 -7.42
N SER A 269 -22.13 14.04 -6.70
CA SER A 269 -21.50 13.94 -5.38
C SER A 269 -22.45 13.28 -4.38
N TRP A 270 -23.70 13.71 -4.37
CA TRP A 270 -24.73 13.10 -3.52
C TRP A 270 -24.97 11.62 -3.89
N LYS A 271 -25.13 11.30 -5.18
CA LYS A 271 -25.35 9.93 -5.64
C LYS A 271 -24.21 9.01 -5.20
N LEU A 272 -22.93 9.43 -5.42
CA LEU A 272 -21.75 8.67 -5.06
C LEU A 272 -21.66 8.45 -3.55
N PHE A 273 -21.93 9.49 -2.76
CA PHE A 273 -21.93 9.41 -1.31
C PHE A 273 -23.05 8.50 -0.80
N ALA A 274 -24.27 8.69 -1.31
CA ALA A 274 -25.46 7.94 -0.88
C ALA A 274 -25.35 6.44 -1.18
N GLU A 275 -24.78 6.06 -2.35
CA GLU A 275 -24.48 4.66 -2.68
C GLU A 275 -23.63 4.00 -1.59
N LYS A 276 -22.63 4.71 -1.08
CA LYS A 276 -21.76 4.21 -0.03
C LYS A 276 -22.37 4.29 1.37
N ALA A 277 -22.95 5.43 1.71
CA ALA A 277 -23.47 5.69 3.06
C ALA A 277 -24.70 4.85 3.41
N TYR A 278 -25.58 4.61 2.43
CA TYR A 278 -26.83 3.86 2.61
C TYR A 278 -26.80 2.45 1.99
N SER A 279 -25.63 1.90 1.74
CA SER A 279 -25.47 0.56 1.14
C SER A 279 -26.18 -0.56 1.91
N ASN A 280 -26.44 -0.36 3.20
CA ASN A 280 -27.15 -1.31 4.06
C ASN A 280 -28.68 -1.15 4.01
N GLY A 281 -29.21 -0.28 3.16
CA GLY A 281 -30.65 -0.02 3.04
C GLY A 281 -31.29 0.73 4.22
N VAL A 282 -30.51 1.10 5.22
CA VAL A 282 -30.99 1.77 6.44
C VAL A 282 -30.69 3.27 6.35
N GLY A 283 -31.70 4.10 6.65
CA GLY A 283 -31.51 5.54 6.84
C GLY A 283 -31.78 6.42 5.61
N GLN A 284 -31.93 5.86 4.41
CA GLN A 284 -32.23 6.63 3.20
C GLN A 284 -33.61 7.35 3.27
N GLU A 285 -34.50 6.83 4.06
CA GLU A 285 -35.86 7.42 4.30
C GLU A 285 -35.86 8.44 5.45
N GLN A 286 -34.80 8.53 6.25
CA GLN A 286 -34.74 9.47 7.38
C GLN A 286 -34.29 10.85 6.90
N ALA A 287 -35.21 11.79 6.81
CA ALA A 287 -34.98 13.16 6.33
C ALA A 287 -33.83 13.87 7.08
N GLU A 288 -33.63 13.57 8.36
CA GLU A 288 -32.57 14.17 9.18
C GLU A 288 -31.20 13.66 8.78
N LEU A 289 -31.00 12.35 8.56
CA LEU A 289 -29.73 11.78 8.05
C LEU A 289 -29.41 12.29 6.64
N VAL A 290 -30.42 12.42 5.78
CA VAL A 290 -30.26 13.00 4.44
C VAL A 290 -29.80 14.45 4.53
N SER A 291 -30.36 15.26 5.43
CA SER A 291 -29.96 16.66 5.64
C SER A 291 -28.51 16.78 6.11
N ILE A 292 -28.10 15.97 7.09
CA ILE A 292 -26.71 15.94 7.59
C ILE A 292 -25.77 15.46 6.48
N GLY A 293 -26.14 14.39 5.77
CA GLY A 293 -25.37 13.84 4.66
C GLY A 293 -25.09 14.87 3.57
N ARG A 294 -26.09 15.67 3.17
CA ARG A 294 -25.90 16.76 2.20
C ARG A 294 -24.90 17.80 2.68
N ARG A 295 -24.92 18.18 3.96
CA ARG A 295 -23.93 19.11 4.51
C ARG A 295 -22.53 18.54 4.50
N ILE A 296 -22.37 17.24 4.79
CA ILE A 296 -21.09 16.54 4.70
C ILE A 296 -20.60 16.46 3.25
N VAL A 297 -21.49 16.15 2.29
CA VAL A 297 -21.17 16.13 0.85
C VAL A 297 -20.66 17.49 0.38
N ASN A 298 -21.28 18.58 0.81
CA ASN A 298 -20.83 19.94 0.47
C ASN A 298 -19.42 20.23 0.99
N LYS A 299 -19.06 19.72 2.19
CA LYS A 299 -17.70 19.83 2.72
C LYS A 299 -16.68 19.02 1.91
N CYS A 300 -17.09 17.91 1.28
CA CYS A 300 -16.21 17.11 0.39
C CYS A 300 -15.93 17.78 -0.97
N ARG A 301 -16.59 18.92 -1.28
CA ARG A 301 -16.36 19.74 -2.49
C ARG A 301 -16.30 18.97 -3.80
N GLY A 302 -17.10 17.92 -3.92
CA GLY A 302 -17.18 17.11 -5.13
C GLY A 302 -15.95 16.23 -5.41
N LEU A 303 -15.07 16.00 -4.41
CA LEU A 303 -13.93 15.11 -4.56
C LEU A 303 -14.34 13.64 -4.38
N PRO A 304 -14.29 12.77 -5.42
CA PRO A 304 -14.78 11.39 -5.33
C PRO A 304 -14.15 10.57 -4.20
N LEU A 305 -12.84 10.71 -3.96
CA LEU A 305 -12.16 9.96 -2.91
C LEU A 305 -12.67 10.35 -1.52
N ALA A 306 -12.86 11.64 -1.26
CA ALA A 306 -13.39 12.13 0.01
C ALA A 306 -14.85 11.67 0.22
N LEU A 307 -15.68 11.74 -0.84
CA LEU A 307 -17.06 11.28 -0.81
C LEU A 307 -17.17 9.78 -0.50
N LYS A 308 -16.33 8.95 -1.13
CA LYS A 308 -16.26 7.51 -0.87
C LYS A 308 -15.80 7.20 0.56
N ALA A 309 -14.74 7.88 1.03
CA ALA A 309 -14.21 7.68 2.37
C ALA A 309 -15.24 8.08 3.44
N MET A 310 -15.92 9.22 3.28
CA MET A 310 -16.96 9.67 4.21
C MET A 310 -18.23 8.81 4.13
N GLY A 311 -18.67 8.41 2.94
CA GLY A 311 -19.79 7.49 2.77
C GLY A 311 -19.52 6.13 3.40
N GLY A 312 -18.32 5.57 3.18
CA GLY A 312 -17.89 4.32 3.82
C GLY A 312 -17.77 4.42 5.34
N LEU A 313 -17.32 5.56 5.87
CA LEU A 313 -17.33 5.81 7.31
C LEU A 313 -18.76 5.80 7.87
N LEU A 314 -19.64 6.59 7.26
CA LEU A 314 -21.00 6.81 7.76
C LEU A 314 -21.91 5.58 7.59
N SER A 315 -21.61 4.67 6.66
CA SER A 315 -22.35 3.41 6.51
C SER A 315 -22.31 2.53 7.76
N SER A 316 -21.32 2.73 8.63
CA SER A 316 -21.18 2.01 9.91
C SER A 316 -22.04 2.59 11.05
N TYR A 317 -22.65 3.76 10.85
CA TYR A 317 -23.41 4.49 11.87
C TYR A 317 -24.88 4.62 11.46
N GLN A 318 -25.79 4.32 12.39
CA GLN A 318 -27.25 4.33 12.12
C GLN A 318 -27.99 5.45 12.87
N GLN A 319 -27.34 6.04 13.90
CA GLN A 319 -27.98 7.05 14.74
C GLN A 319 -27.67 8.45 14.22
N VAL A 320 -28.67 9.31 14.25
CA VAL A 320 -28.58 10.71 13.84
C VAL A 320 -27.49 11.47 14.63
N GLN A 321 -27.38 11.17 15.94
CA GLN A 321 -26.39 11.83 16.79
C GLN A 321 -24.94 11.51 16.36
N GLU A 322 -24.67 10.27 15.96
CA GLU A 322 -23.33 9.86 15.48
C GLU A 322 -22.94 10.63 14.21
N TRP A 323 -23.89 10.85 13.30
CA TRP A 323 -23.65 11.65 12.10
C TRP A 323 -23.43 13.14 12.41
N LYS A 324 -24.16 13.70 13.39
CA LYS A 324 -23.95 15.07 13.87
C LYS A 324 -22.56 15.24 14.49
N ASP A 325 -22.16 14.31 15.34
CA ASP A 325 -20.84 14.34 16.00
C ASP A 325 -19.70 14.32 14.95
N ILE A 326 -19.84 13.51 13.89
CA ILE A 326 -18.89 13.45 12.79
C ILE A 326 -18.92 14.76 11.98
N GLU A 327 -20.09 15.32 11.71
CA GLU A 327 -20.23 16.59 11.00
C GLU A 327 -19.56 17.76 11.75
N GLU A 328 -19.79 17.85 13.07
CA GLU A 328 -19.29 18.94 13.93
C GLU A 328 -17.76 18.86 14.13
N ASN A 329 -17.21 17.66 14.30
CA ASN A 329 -15.76 17.46 14.42
C ASN A 329 -15.00 17.85 13.15
N ASN A 330 -15.66 17.85 11.98
CA ASN A 330 -15.11 18.32 10.70
C ASN A 330 -14.97 19.85 10.57
N ILE A 331 -15.69 20.65 11.38
CA ILE A 331 -15.82 22.09 11.18
C ILE A 331 -14.56 22.88 11.58
N ARG A 332 -13.64 22.28 12.32
CA ARG A 332 -12.44 22.98 12.81
C ARG A 332 -11.28 23.09 11.81
N CYS A 333 -11.43 22.57 10.60
CA CYS A 333 -10.38 22.64 9.56
C CYS A 333 -10.66 23.81 8.60
N ASN A 334 -10.34 25.02 9.03
CA ASN A 334 -10.46 26.26 8.23
C ASN A 334 -9.21 26.57 7.39
N VAL A 335 -8.64 25.57 6.69
CA VAL A 335 -7.47 25.78 5.81
C VAL A 335 -7.84 25.31 4.40
N GLY A 336 -7.85 26.23 3.45
CA GLY A 336 -8.19 25.92 2.05
C GLY A 336 -7.09 25.13 1.34
N GLY A 337 -7.47 24.25 0.40
CA GLY A 337 -6.55 23.56 -0.50
C GLY A 337 -6.25 22.11 -0.16
N LYS A 338 -5.01 21.67 -0.39
CA LYS A 338 -4.55 20.28 -0.20
C LYS A 338 -4.73 19.78 1.24
N ASP A 339 -4.59 20.68 2.21
CA ASP A 339 -4.70 20.39 3.65
C ASP A 339 -6.13 20.07 4.08
N GLU A 340 -7.14 20.62 3.39
CA GLU A 340 -8.55 20.34 3.67
C GLU A 340 -8.95 18.90 3.30
N ILE A 341 -8.48 18.42 2.16
CA ILE A 341 -8.70 17.02 1.73
C ILE A 341 -8.05 16.04 2.71
N MET A 342 -6.80 16.32 3.09
CA MET A 342 -6.09 15.50 4.08
C MET A 342 -6.81 15.48 5.43
N SER A 343 -7.44 16.59 5.81
CA SER A 343 -8.24 16.66 7.05
C SER A 343 -9.47 15.77 6.99
N ILE A 344 -10.18 15.72 5.85
CA ILE A 344 -11.31 14.81 5.65
C ILE A 344 -10.86 13.34 5.70
N LEU A 345 -9.74 13.01 5.05
CA LEU A 345 -9.18 11.66 5.07
C LEU A 345 -8.69 11.27 6.47
N LYS A 346 -8.07 12.21 7.21
CA LYS A 346 -7.69 12.03 8.63
C LYS A 346 -8.89 11.72 9.50
N LEU A 347 -10.04 12.36 9.26
CA LEU A 347 -11.24 12.07 10.02
C LEU A 347 -11.68 10.62 9.84
N SER A 348 -11.71 10.13 8.58
CA SER A 348 -12.00 8.72 8.32
C SER A 348 -11.03 7.77 9.04
N TYR A 349 -9.74 8.13 9.12
CA TYR A 349 -8.73 7.38 9.89
C TYR A 349 -8.98 7.42 11.40
N ILE A 350 -9.34 8.59 11.98
CA ILE A 350 -9.58 8.73 13.42
C ILE A 350 -10.68 7.78 13.88
N HIS A 351 -11.67 7.51 13.04
CA HIS A 351 -12.79 6.61 13.31
C HIS A 351 -12.50 5.13 13.02
N LEU A 352 -11.28 4.76 12.62
CA LEU A 352 -10.86 3.36 12.56
C LEU A 352 -10.66 2.79 13.97
N SER A 353 -10.86 1.48 14.12
CA SER A 353 -10.48 0.74 15.34
C SER A 353 -8.97 0.82 15.57
N SER A 354 -8.46 0.51 16.77
CA SER A 354 -7.01 0.56 17.03
C SER A 354 -6.24 -0.47 16.23
N GLU A 355 -6.83 -1.65 16.01
CA GLU A 355 -6.28 -2.68 15.13
C GLU A 355 -6.18 -2.18 13.69
N MET A 356 -7.29 -1.65 13.14
CA MET A 356 -7.32 -1.09 11.79
C MET A 356 -6.36 0.08 11.62
N LYS A 357 -6.21 0.94 12.64
CA LYS A 357 -5.25 2.04 12.61
C LYS A 357 -3.81 1.55 12.49
N GLN A 358 -3.45 0.49 13.23
CA GLN A 358 -2.12 -0.11 13.16
C GLN A 358 -1.90 -0.79 11.82
N CYS A 359 -2.87 -1.58 11.35
CA CYS A 359 -2.82 -2.24 10.04
C CYS A 359 -2.68 -1.23 8.90
N PHE A 360 -3.45 -0.14 8.93
CA PHE A 360 -3.34 0.93 7.93
C PHE A 360 -2.01 1.68 8.00
N ALA A 361 -1.58 2.08 9.20
CA ALA A 361 -0.31 2.79 9.39
C ALA A 361 0.89 1.98 8.90
N PHE A 362 0.86 0.65 9.08
CA PHE A 362 1.88 -0.26 8.57
C PHE A 362 2.01 -0.23 7.05
N LEU A 363 0.95 0.07 6.31
CA LEU A 363 0.99 0.14 4.84
C LEU A 363 1.97 1.22 4.34
N ALA A 364 2.33 2.19 5.18
CA ALA A 364 3.35 3.18 4.89
C ALA A 364 4.77 2.57 4.66
N VAL A 365 4.99 1.30 4.97
CA VAL A 365 6.26 0.61 4.69
C VAL A 365 6.44 0.39 3.18
N PHE A 366 5.34 0.19 2.44
CA PHE A 366 5.38 -0.02 1.00
C PHE A 366 5.54 1.30 0.24
N PRO A 367 6.19 1.32 -0.93
CA PRO A 367 6.22 2.51 -1.78
C PRO A 367 4.82 2.80 -2.37
N LYS A 368 4.67 4.00 -2.92
CA LYS A 368 3.45 4.37 -3.66
C LYS A 368 3.22 3.39 -4.81
N ASP A 369 1.95 3.17 -5.17
CA ASP A 369 1.50 2.26 -6.23
C ASP A 369 1.91 0.78 -6.08
N TYR A 370 2.48 0.40 -4.93
CA TYR A 370 2.85 -0.99 -4.66
C TYR A 370 1.62 -1.90 -4.69
N VAL A 371 1.75 -3.02 -5.42
CA VAL A 371 0.71 -4.05 -5.47
C VAL A 371 0.89 -4.98 -4.29
N MET A 372 -0.07 -4.97 -3.38
CA MET A 372 -0.08 -5.81 -2.17
C MET A 372 -0.95 -7.04 -2.38
N ASP A 373 -0.42 -8.20 -2.04
CA ASP A 373 -1.20 -9.45 -1.95
C ASP A 373 -1.93 -9.50 -0.61
N LYS A 374 -3.24 -9.80 -0.61
CA LYS A 374 -4.10 -9.81 0.57
C LYS A 374 -3.56 -10.76 1.66
N ASP A 375 -3.24 -12.00 1.26
CA ASP A 375 -2.90 -13.04 2.23
C ASP A 375 -1.54 -12.75 2.88
N LYS A 376 -0.57 -12.31 2.07
CA LYS A 376 0.74 -11.87 2.58
C LYS A 376 0.62 -10.66 3.50
N LEU A 377 -0.25 -9.71 3.17
CA LEU A 377 -0.50 -8.54 4.00
C LEU A 377 -1.08 -8.91 5.36
N ILE A 378 -2.08 -9.79 5.38
CA ILE A 378 -2.68 -10.31 6.62
C ILE A 378 -1.63 -11.04 7.47
N GLN A 379 -0.81 -11.88 6.86
CA GLN A 379 0.28 -12.57 7.55
C GLN A 379 1.30 -11.60 8.16
N LEU A 380 1.65 -10.51 7.46
CA LEU A 380 2.52 -9.45 7.98
C LEU A 380 1.90 -8.73 9.17
N TRP A 381 0.60 -8.44 9.14
CA TRP A 381 -0.12 -7.85 10.26
C TRP A 381 -0.15 -8.79 11.49
N MET A 382 -0.41 -10.09 11.26
CA MET A 382 -0.36 -11.12 12.30
C MET A 382 1.04 -11.25 12.91
N ALA A 383 2.08 -11.29 12.09
CA ALA A 383 3.47 -11.40 12.54
C ALA A 383 3.87 -10.23 13.45
N ASN A 384 3.37 -9.02 13.15
CA ASN A 384 3.64 -7.83 13.95
C ASN A 384 2.70 -7.67 15.17
N GLY A 385 1.71 -8.55 15.33
CA GLY A 385 0.77 -8.52 16.46
C GLY A 385 -0.25 -7.39 16.37
N PHE A 386 -0.55 -6.87 15.17
CA PHE A 386 -1.56 -5.82 14.98
C PHE A 386 -2.99 -6.35 15.07
N ILE A 387 -3.16 -7.66 14.79
CA ILE A 387 -4.43 -8.37 14.88
C ILE A 387 -4.47 -9.12 16.20
N GLN A 388 -5.52 -8.92 17.00
CA GLN A 388 -5.69 -9.54 18.29
C GLN A 388 -6.74 -10.64 18.25
N GLU A 389 -6.51 -11.71 19.00
CA GLU A 389 -7.54 -12.74 19.23
C GLU A 389 -8.72 -12.13 19.96
N LYS A 390 -9.92 -12.31 19.41
CA LYS A 390 -11.18 -11.90 20.02
C LYS A 390 -12.14 -13.09 20.08
N GLY A 391 -12.28 -13.68 21.25
CA GLY A 391 -13.16 -14.82 21.47
C GLY A 391 -12.70 -16.06 20.72
N THR A 392 -13.61 -16.68 19.94
CA THR A 392 -13.34 -17.89 19.13
C THR A 392 -12.98 -17.60 17.67
N MET A 393 -12.84 -16.32 17.28
CA MET A 393 -12.56 -15.95 15.90
C MET A 393 -11.07 -16.17 15.59
N ASP A 394 -10.79 -16.91 14.52
CA ASP A 394 -9.45 -17.13 13.99
C ASP A 394 -8.80 -15.79 13.56
N LEU A 395 -7.50 -15.64 13.79
CA LEU A 395 -6.72 -14.46 13.42
C LEU A 395 -6.76 -14.19 11.91
N ILE A 396 -6.81 -15.23 11.07
CA ILE A 396 -6.90 -15.08 9.61
C ILE A 396 -8.24 -14.43 9.25
N LEU A 397 -9.35 -14.97 9.76
CA LEU A 397 -10.69 -14.40 9.54
C LEU A 397 -10.78 -12.95 10.05
N ARG A 398 -10.14 -12.65 11.17
CA ARG A 398 -10.06 -11.28 11.69
C ARG A 398 -9.26 -10.37 10.77
N GLY A 399 -8.14 -10.86 10.23
CA GLY A 399 -7.33 -10.16 9.23
C GLY A 399 -8.09 -9.87 7.95
N GLU A 400 -8.85 -10.84 7.47
CA GLU A 400 -9.73 -10.68 6.33
C GLU A 400 -10.78 -9.60 6.56
N PHE A 401 -11.44 -9.61 7.71
CA PHE A 401 -12.41 -8.58 8.09
C PHE A 401 -11.78 -7.18 8.08
N ILE A 402 -10.57 -7.02 8.68
CA ILE A 402 -9.86 -5.73 8.70
C ILE A 402 -9.51 -5.28 7.28
N PHE A 403 -8.98 -6.19 6.45
CA PHE A 403 -8.65 -5.90 5.06
C PHE A 403 -9.87 -5.37 4.32
N ASP A 404 -10.97 -6.05 4.47
CA ASP A 404 -12.20 -5.79 3.78
C ASP A 404 -12.83 -4.45 4.23
N GLU A 405 -12.79 -4.12 5.52
CA GLU A 405 -13.20 -2.82 6.03
C GLU A 405 -12.31 -1.67 5.47
N LEU A 406 -11.00 -1.88 5.35
CA LEU A 406 -10.12 -0.89 4.74
C LEU A 406 -10.42 -0.68 3.25
N VAL A 407 -10.77 -1.74 2.52
CA VAL A 407 -11.24 -1.63 1.12
C VAL A 407 -12.59 -0.91 1.06
N TRP A 408 -13.53 -1.26 1.92
CA TRP A 408 -14.86 -0.67 1.97
C TRP A 408 -14.80 0.85 2.22
N ARG A 409 -13.98 1.27 3.17
CA ARG A 409 -13.76 2.69 3.52
C ARG A 409 -12.79 3.40 2.56
N SER A 410 -12.42 2.75 1.45
CA SER A 410 -11.54 3.31 0.40
C SER A 410 -10.13 3.67 0.86
N PHE A 411 -9.62 3.07 1.94
CA PHE A 411 -8.21 3.13 2.32
C PHE A 411 -7.35 2.27 1.40
N LEU A 412 -7.90 1.12 0.95
CA LEU A 412 -7.35 0.26 -0.11
C LEU A 412 -8.29 0.27 -1.31
N GLN A 413 -7.74 0.07 -2.50
CA GLN A 413 -8.49 0.11 -3.76
C GLN A 413 -7.91 -0.86 -4.80
N ASP A 414 -8.52 -0.93 -5.99
CA ASP A 414 -8.11 -1.76 -7.12
C ASP A 414 -7.95 -3.25 -6.73
N LYS A 415 -8.90 -3.78 -5.94
CA LYS A 415 -8.95 -5.20 -5.59
C LYS A 415 -9.07 -6.03 -6.87
N GLN A 416 -8.08 -6.88 -7.16
CA GLN A 416 -8.01 -7.73 -8.35
C GLN A 416 -7.84 -9.19 -7.96
N GLU A 417 -8.58 -10.08 -8.60
CA GLU A 417 -8.43 -11.51 -8.45
C GLU A 417 -7.60 -12.08 -9.59
N PHE A 418 -6.56 -12.82 -9.25
CA PHE A 418 -5.77 -13.59 -10.19
C PHE A 418 -5.96 -15.08 -9.92
N ARG A 419 -6.31 -15.84 -10.95
CA ARG A 419 -6.46 -17.29 -10.88
C ARG A 419 -5.23 -17.95 -11.47
N HIS A 420 -4.53 -18.72 -10.65
CA HIS A 420 -3.35 -19.47 -11.05
C HIS A 420 -3.70 -20.96 -11.10
N ASN A 421 -3.57 -21.58 -12.27
CA ASN A 421 -3.83 -23.00 -12.46
C ASN A 421 -2.50 -23.77 -12.41
N TYR A 422 -2.32 -24.60 -11.39
CA TYR A 422 -1.20 -25.54 -11.26
C TYR A 422 -1.74 -26.98 -11.30
N GLY A 423 -1.71 -27.58 -12.49
CA GLY A 423 -2.29 -28.92 -12.69
C GLY A 423 -3.81 -28.92 -12.43
N THR A 424 -4.26 -29.69 -11.45
CA THR A 424 -5.69 -29.82 -11.08
C THR A 424 -6.14 -28.82 -10.02
N GLN A 425 -5.22 -28.03 -9.45
CA GLN A 425 -5.54 -27.06 -8.39
C GLN A 425 -5.55 -25.63 -8.94
N THR A 426 -6.60 -24.87 -8.60
CA THR A 426 -6.72 -23.46 -8.90
C THR A 426 -6.50 -22.66 -7.62
N TYR A 427 -5.50 -21.79 -7.62
CA TYR A 427 -5.24 -20.84 -6.53
C TYR A 427 -5.73 -19.46 -6.94
N VAL A 428 -6.38 -18.77 -6.02
CA VAL A 428 -6.86 -17.39 -6.23
C VAL A 428 -6.04 -16.47 -5.34
N THR A 429 -5.34 -15.52 -5.94
CA THR A 429 -4.68 -14.42 -5.21
C THR A 429 -5.46 -13.14 -5.39
N ILE A 430 -5.58 -12.38 -4.31
CA ILE A 430 -6.28 -11.09 -4.30
C ILE A 430 -5.24 -10.01 -4.09
N ASN A 431 -5.08 -9.15 -5.07
CA ASN A 431 -4.18 -8.01 -5.02
C ASN A 431 -4.95 -6.71 -4.80
N CYS A 432 -4.33 -5.75 -4.13
CA CYS A 432 -4.86 -4.41 -3.94
C CYS A 432 -3.75 -3.36 -4.01
N LYS A 433 -4.16 -2.10 -4.09
CA LYS A 433 -3.27 -0.93 -4.04
C LYS A 433 -3.80 0.10 -3.05
N MET A 434 -2.94 1.03 -2.68
CA MET A 434 -3.31 2.20 -1.89
C MET A 434 -3.22 3.45 -2.78
N HIS A 435 -4.26 4.31 -2.71
CA HIS A 435 -4.22 5.61 -3.39
C HIS A 435 -3.15 6.50 -2.75
N ASP A 436 -2.44 7.31 -3.54
CA ASP A 436 -1.35 8.17 -3.06
C ASP A 436 -1.72 9.08 -1.89
N LEU A 437 -2.91 9.69 -1.91
CA LEU A 437 -3.35 10.50 -0.77
C LEU A 437 -3.54 9.67 0.49
N MET A 438 -3.94 8.41 0.36
CA MET A 438 -4.02 7.48 1.49
C MET A 438 -2.63 7.04 1.94
N HIS A 439 -1.67 6.87 1.01
CA HIS A 439 -0.28 6.62 1.34
C HIS A 439 0.35 7.82 2.07
N ASP A 440 0.10 9.05 1.58
CA ASP A 440 0.54 10.28 2.24
C ASP A 440 -0.06 10.37 3.67
N LEU A 441 -1.34 10.00 3.84
CA LEU A 441 -1.99 9.88 5.14
C LEU A 441 -1.33 8.82 6.02
N ALA A 442 -1.05 7.62 5.49
CA ALA A 442 -0.37 6.56 6.23
C ALA A 442 1.00 7.02 6.74
N LYS A 443 1.77 7.73 5.91
CA LYS A 443 3.06 8.35 6.30
C LYS A 443 2.90 9.45 7.37
N ASP A 444 1.83 10.23 7.31
CA ASP A 444 1.58 11.32 8.26
C ASP A 444 1.17 10.81 9.65
N VAL A 445 0.54 9.64 9.73
CA VAL A 445 0.06 9.07 11.00
C VAL A 445 1.06 8.13 11.68
N THR A 446 2.21 7.82 11.05
CA THR A 446 3.27 6.98 11.64
C THR A 446 4.67 7.44 11.26
N ASP A 447 5.58 7.37 12.25
CA ASP A 447 7.02 7.52 12.05
C ASP A 447 7.75 6.14 12.10
N GLU A 448 7.01 5.04 12.27
CA GLU A 448 7.57 3.70 12.46
C GLU A 448 7.95 3.02 11.13
N CYS A 449 7.43 3.51 10.01
CA CYS A 449 7.69 3.00 8.67
C CYS A 449 8.56 3.97 7.88
N ALA A 450 9.69 3.51 7.36
CA ALA A 450 10.57 4.33 6.55
C ALA A 450 11.18 3.55 5.37
N SER A 451 11.49 4.27 4.29
CA SER A 451 12.37 3.80 3.22
C SER A 451 13.82 4.22 3.51
N VAL A 452 14.78 3.57 2.85
CA VAL A 452 16.21 3.92 3.01
C VAL A 452 16.48 5.36 2.58
N LYS A 453 15.83 5.83 1.53
CA LYS A 453 15.95 7.23 1.05
C LYS A 453 15.53 8.23 2.12
N GLU A 454 14.44 7.98 2.82
CA GLU A 454 13.97 8.84 3.92
C GLU A 454 14.96 8.82 5.10
N LEU A 455 15.55 7.67 5.40
CA LEU A 455 16.55 7.52 6.47
C LEU A 455 17.86 8.24 6.16
N THR A 456 18.32 8.22 4.93
CA THR A 456 19.54 8.94 4.53
C THR A 456 19.37 10.45 4.59
N GLN A 457 18.18 10.96 4.31
CA GLN A 457 17.87 12.39 4.38
C GLN A 457 17.69 12.90 5.82
N LYS A 458 17.17 12.07 6.73
CA LYS A 458 16.78 12.46 8.10
C LYS A 458 17.54 11.62 9.15
N LYS A 459 18.86 11.83 9.31
CA LYS A 459 19.74 11.07 10.24
C LYS A 459 19.21 10.85 11.68
N SER A 460 18.20 11.58 12.14
CA SER A 460 17.65 11.51 13.48
C SER A 460 16.52 10.48 13.70
N LEU A 461 15.96 9.90 12.64
CA LEU A 461 14.76 9.04 12.69
C LEU A 461 15.03 7.54 12.89
N LEU A 462 16.26 7.08 12.87
CA LEU A 462 16.62 5.65 12.96
C LEU A 462 16.14 4.94 14.23
N LYS A 463 15.99 5.67 15.33
CA LYS A 463 15.58 5.07 16.63
C LYS A 463 14.10 4.71 16.68
N ASP A 464 13.28 5.36 15.84
CA ASP A 464 11.82 5.22 15.88
C ASP A 464 11.30 4.26 14.80
N VAL A 465 12.15 3.83 13.84
CA VAL A 465 11.76 2.97 12.72
C VAL A 465 11.72 1.50 13.15
N CYS A 466 10.55 0.89 12.98
CA CYS A 466 10.32 -0.52 13.25
C CYS A 466 10.10 -1.35 11.96
N HIS A 467 9.64 -0.72 10.88
CA HIS A 467 9.30 -1.39 9.63
C HIS A 467 10.00 -0.73 8.47
N MET A 468 10.74 -1.51 7.68
CA MET A 468 11.54 -0.99 6.58
C MET A 468 11.43 -1.87 5.35
N GLN A 469 11.28 -1.23 4.18
CA GLN A 469 11.50 -1.86 2.89
C GLN A 469 12.79 -1.34 2.28
N ILE A 470 13.57 -2.23 1.67
CA ILE A 470 14.86 -1.93 1.06
C ILE A 470 14.78 -2.24 -0.42
N SER A 471 15.03 -1.25 -1.26
CA SER A 471 15.13 -1.42 -2.70
C SER A 471 16.54 -1.84 -3.14
N GLU A 472 16.64 -2.38 -4.35
CA GLU A 472 17.91 -2.81 -4.94
C GLU A 472 18.97 -1.67 -4.94
N GLY A 473 20.19 -1.95 -4.46
CA GLY A 473 21.27 -0.97 -4.37
C GLY A 473 21.26 -0.04 -3.15
N GLU A 474 20.24 -0.05 -2.31
CA GLU A 474 20.15 0.84 -1.14
C GLU A 474 20.85 0.31 0.12
N LEU A 475 21.21 -0.98 0.17
CA LEU A 475 21.84 -1.59 1.35
C LEU A 475 23.20 -0.99 1.72
N GLU A 476 23.98 -0.55 0.75
CA GLU A 476 25.25 0.11 1.00
C GLU A 476 25.11 1.42 1.78
N GLN A 477 23.99 2.13 1.57
CA GLN A 477 23.68 3.39 2.25
C GLN A 477 23.29 3.17 3.72
N ILE A 478 22.79 1.99 4.08
CA ILE A 478 22.36 1.65 5.44
C ILE A 478 23.55 1.42 6.37
N ASN A 479 24.70 0.98 5.85
CA ASN A 479 25.89 0.62 6.64
C ASN A 479 26.37 1.72 7.60
N GLY A 480 26.19 3.00 7.24
CA GLY A 480 26.51 4.13 8.11
C GLY A 480 25.45 4.46 9.15
N LEU A 481 24.22 3.96 8.97
CA LEU A 481 23.05 4.33 9.74
C LEU A 481 22.73 3.33 10.87
N CYS A 482 23.10 2.05 10.72
CA CYS A 482 22.81 0.97 11.68
C CYS A 482 23.97 0.71 12.65
N LYS A 483 24.59 1.75 13.21
CA LYS A 483 25.57 1.58 14.31
C LYS A 483 24.85 1.35 15.63
N GLY A 484 24.69 0.07 16.01
CA GLY A 484 24.08 -0.33 17.29
C GLY A 484 22.81 -1.17 17.12
N ARG A 485 22.17 -1.51 18.25
CA ARG A 485 20.92 -2.27 18.27
C ARG A 485 19.80 -1.47 17.61
N THR A 486 19.08 -2.08 16.65
CA THR A 486 17.91 -1.49 15.98
C THR A 486 16.63 -2.09 16.54
N ASN A 487 15.54 -1.32 16.47
CA ASN A 487 14.20 -1.77 16.84
C ASN A 487 13.41 -2.34 15.62
N ILE A 488 14.14 -2.78 14.58
CA ILE A 488 13.52 -3.28 13.34
C ILE A 488 12.80 -4.58 13.62
N ARG A 489 11.50 -4.60 13.33
CA ARG A 489 10.58 -5.73 13.45
C ARG A 489 10.19 -6.32 12.09
N THR A 490 10.16 -5.50 11.05
CA THR A 490 9.85 -5.94 9.68
C THR A 490 10.92 -5.45 8.72
N LEU A 491 11.42 -6.37 7.92
CA LEU A 491 12.37 -6.11 6.86
C LEU A 491 11.87 -6.76 5.56
N LEU A 492 11.59 -5.92 4.54
CA LEU A 492 11.03 -6.37 3.27
C LEU A 492 12.02 -6.10 2.13
N ASP A 493 12.13 -7.08 1.22
CA ASP A 493 12.88 -7.03 -0.03
C ASP A 493 14.34 -6.55 0.04
N PRO A 494 15.13 -7.03 0.98
CA PRO A 494 16.55 -6.82 0.88
C PRO A 494 17.09 -7.66 -0.28
N SER A 495 17.25 -7.07 -1.47
CA SER A 495 18.13 -7.63 -2.49
C SER A 495 19.58 -7.36 -2.06
N ALA A 496 20.16 -8.31 -1.36
CA ALA A 496 21.36 -8.04 -0.60
C ALA A 496 22.60 -8.64 -1.25
N SER A 497 23.63 -7.83 -1.45
CA SER A 497 25.00 -8.33 -1.41
C SER A 497 25.25 -8.93 -0.02
N HIS A 498 25.78 -10.14 0.05
CA HIS A 498 25.83 -11.00 1.23
C HIS A 498 26.30 -10.37 2.55
N LYS A 499 27.19 -9.37 2.52
CA LYS A 499 27.85 -8.85 3.72
C LYS A 499 26.96 -7.93 4.56
N HIS A 500 26.36 -6.96 3.94
CA HIS A 500 25.58 -5.93 4.65
C HIS A 500 24.24 -6.46 5.18
N PHE A 501 23.63 -7.41 4.50
CA PHE A 501 22.45 -8.09 4.97
C PHE A 501 22.69 -8.86 6.27
N LYS A 502 23.81 -9.56 6.37
CA LYS A 502 24.21 -10.27 7.59
C LYS A 502 24.42 -9.33 8.77
N GLU A 503 25.05 -8.18 8.54
CA GLU A 503 25.26 -7.16 9.57
C GLU A 503 23.93 -6.59 10.08
N LEU A 504 23.00 -6.28 9.17
CA LEU A 504 21.65 -5.80 9.52
C LEU A 504 20.87 -6.81 10.34
N LEU A 505 20.89 -8.08 9.95
CA LEU A 505 20.24 -9.15 10.71
C LEU A 505 20.83 -9.33 12.12
N GLN A 506 22.14 -9.18 12.29
CA GLN A 506 22.79 -9.30 13.59
C GLN A 506 22.39 -8.20 14.58
N VAL A 507 22.11 -6.99 14.07
CA VAL A 507 21.70 -5.85 14.93
C VAL A 507 20.18 -5.79 15.17
N SER A 508 19.40 -6.56 14.40
CA SER A 508 17.93 -6.59 14.47
C SER A 508 17.42 -7.74 15.35
N ALA A 509 17.61 -7.60 16.67
CA ALA A 509 17.30 -8.67 17.62
C ALA A 509 15.78 -8.95 17.79
N SER A 510 14.91 -8.00 17.47
CA SER A 510 13.44 -8.08 17.60
C SER A 510 12.73 -8.31 16.26
N LEU A 511 13.41 -8.90 15.26
CA LEU A 511 12.87 -9.11 13.93
C LEU A 511 11.73 -10.15 13.95
N ARG A 512 10.54 -9.76 13.47
CA ARG A 512 9.33 -10.59 13.42
C ARG A 512 8.92 -11.00 12.02
N ALA A 513 9.19 -10.15 11.03
CA ALA A 513 8.86 -10.44 9.64
C ALA A 513 10.06 -10.16 8.74
N LEU A 514 10.42 -11.15 7.94
CA LEU A 514 11.48 -11.07 6.95
C LEU A 514 10.95 -11.59 5.62
N ARG A 515 11.02 -10.74 4.57
CA ARG A 515 10.81 -11.14 3.18
C ARG A 515 12.09 -10.84 2.40
N CYS A 516 12.66 -11.86 1.78
CA CYS A 516 13.91 -11.76 1.01
C CYS A 516 13.71 -12.35 -0.39
N SER A 517 13.86 -11.52 -1.42
CA SER A 517 13.67 -11.91 -2.84
C SER A 517 14.90 -12.58 -3.47
N SER A 518 16.08 -12.44 -2.85
CA SER A 518 17.35 -13.03 -3.34
C SER A 518 18.26 -13.33 -2.15
N CYS A 519 18.10 -14.50 -1.54
CA CYS A 519 18.90 -14.91 -0.37
C CYS A 519 19.59 -16.23 -0.65
N SER A 520 20.93 -16.28 -0.63
CA SER A 520 21.63 -17.56 -0.63
C SER A 520 21.55 -18.21 0.77
N VAL A 521 21.45 -19.53 0.81
CA VAL A 521 21.33 -20.37 2.03
C VAL A 521 22.39 -20.06 3.09
N VAL A 522 23.57 -19.57 2.68
CA VAL A 522 24.70 -19.28 3.57
C VAL A 522 24.39 -18.15 4.56
N ASN A 523 23.46 -17.23 4.22
CA ASN A 523 23.17 -16.06 5.06
C ASN A 523 22.06 -16.28 6.08
N CYS A 524 21.23 -17.32 5.89
CA CYS A 524 20.17 -17.65 6.82
C CYS A 524 20.68 -18.04 8.23
N LYS A 525 21.94 -18.49 8.37
CA LYS A 525 22.56 -18.78 9.67
C LYS A 525 22.75 -17.54 10.57
N ALA A 526 22.66 -16.35 10.00
CA ALA A 526 22.79 -15.11 10.76
C ALA A 526 21.45 -14.59 11.29
N ILE A 527 20.34 -15.21 10.90
CA ILE A 527 19.00 -14.81 11.35
C ILE A 527 18.87 -15.19 12.83
N ASN A 528 18.67 -14.20 13.69
CA ASN A 528 18.24 -14.45 15.06
C ASN A 528 16.73 -14.70 15.02
N ALA A 529 16.34 -15.96 14.98
CA ALA A 529 14.96 -16.39 14.73
C ALA A 529 14.06 -16.39 15.97
N ASN A 530 14.57 -15.98 17.15
CA ASN A 530 13.82 -16.09 18.41
C ASN A 530 12.45 -15.39 18.39
N HIS A 531 12.34 -14.29 17.64
CA HIS A 531 11.11 -13.50 17.50
C HIS A 531 10.47 -13.59 16.10
N LEU A 532 11.07 -14.35 15.18
CA LEU A 532 10.62 -14.42 13.81
C LEU A 532 9.29 -15.21 13.71
N ARG A 533 8.27 -14.56 13.13
CA ARG A 533 6.91 -15.11 12.95
C ARG A 533 6.51 -15.24 11.49
N TYR A 534 7.17 -14.48 10.60
CA TYR A 534 6.96 -14.54 9.16
C TYR A 534 8.30 -14.59 8.43
N LEU A 535 8.44 -15.57 7.56
CA LEU A 535 9.60 -15.74 6.70
C LEU A 535 9.16 -16.05 5.28
N GLU A 536 9.50 -15.20 4.33
CA GLU A 536 9.31 -15.42 2.90
C GLU A 536 10.66 -15.36 2.19
N LEU A 537 11.02 -16.48 1.54
CA LEU A 537 12.25 -16.63 0.76
C LEU A 537 11.87 -17.01 -0.66
N SER A 538 12.22 -16.19 -1.64
CA SER A 538 11.84 -16.38 -3.05
C SER A 538 12.97 -16.92 -3.92
N ASP A 539 14.02 -17.53 -3.33
CA ASP A 539 15.12 -18.12 -4.08
C ASP A 539 14.88 -19.61 -4.35
N TYR A 540 14.90 -20.00 -5.62
CA TYR A 540 14.70 -21.38 -6.08
C TYR A 540 15.84 -22.33 -5.72
N ASN A 541 16.98 -21.82 -5.22
CA ASN A 541 18.16 -22.61 -4.87
C ASN A 541 18.21 -23.02 -3.39
N ILE A 542 17.18 -22.72 -2.59
CA ILE A 542 17.15 -23.10 -1.19
C ILE A 542 16.67 -24.54 -1.06
N THR A 543 17.62 -25.46 -0.78
CA THR A 543 17.33 -26.88 -0.58
C THR A 543 17.15 -27.27 0.88
N LYS A 544 17.64 -26.44 1.83
CA LYS A 544 17.54 -26.70 3.28
C LYS A 544 17.52 -25.39 4.06
N LEU A 545 16.56 -25.29 5.00
CA LEU A 545 16.56 -24.22 5.98
C LEU A 545 17.63 -24.46 7.06
N PRO A 546 18.24 -23.40 7.63
CA PRO A 546 19.18 -23.53 8.75
C PRO A 546 18.48 -24.03 10.02
N ASP A 547 19.18 -24.82 10.82
CA ASP A 547 18.68 -25.34 12.11
C ASP A 547 18.31 -24.22 13.12
N SER A 548 18.76 -22.98 12.88
CA SER A 548 18.38 -21.81 13.69
C SER A 548 16.95 -21.29 13.41
N ILE A 549 16.32 -21.75 12.31
CA ILE A 549 14.95 -21.39 11.90
C ILE A 549 13.99 -22.53 12.18
N CYS A 550 14.52 -23.77 12.27
CA CYS A 550 13.82 -24.97 12.68
C CYS A 550 14.01 -25.20 14.17
#